data_ac3ff633496460cd59fc87a4c0dcc63c
#
_entry.id   ac3ff633496460cd59fc87a4c0dcc63c
#
_cell.length_a   1.000
_cell.length_b   1.000
_cell.length_c   1.000
_cell.angle_alpha   90.00
_cell.angle_beta   90.00
_cell.angle_gamma   90.00
#
_symmetry.space_group_name_H-M   'P 1'
#
loop_
_entity.id
_entity.type
_entity.pdbx_description
1 polymer ?
#
loop_
_entity_poly.entity_id
_entity_poly.type
_entity_poly.pdbx_seq_one_letter_code
_entity_poly.pdbx_strand_id
1 'polypeptide(L)'
;MPAGDQLVAVVNGQDIPLQMDVKTTYADGSVNNAILTVALPAIAANGAVNIMLATNSAPAAATPAVNAESILQQQSYDLSVNVNIHNADGTTTDYNVNAAQVVEQALQNGTAQSWLSGPLATEVLVTTNITSTLQATFDVRTMANGQVYTDVIFGYDNAYTVNNSNLTYDLDIQNNGQTVYSQTDMTQYQHTSWQTAVWSSGAAPTLNTVYDVPYMVSTGDIPAIDTSQQVSAADVEANYAALNASNTCPMGTALLTTYMGGTGQTD
;
A
#
# COMPACT_ATOMS: atom_id res chain seq x y z
N MET A 1 -6.15 2.14 -26.18
CA MET A 1 -5.51 3.41 -26.58
C MET A 1 -4.72 3.12 -27.85
N PRO A 2 -4.89 3.89 -28.95
CA PRO A 2 -4.14 3.67 -30.18
C PRO A 2 -2.63 3.74 -29.93
N ALA A 3 -1.86 3.00 -30.71
CA ALA A 3 -0.41 3.04 -30.64
C ALA A 3 0.10 4.42 -31.05
N GLY A 4 0.82 5.09 -30.19
CA GLY A 4 1.38 6.42 -30.39
C GLY A 4 0.65 7.56 -29.68
N ASP A 5 -0.55 7.33 -29.16
CA ASP A 5 -1.24 8.31 -28.32
C ASP A 5 -0.72 8.22 -26.88
N GLN A 6 -0.62 9.38 -26.24
CA GLN A 6 -0.31 9.51 -24.83
C GLN A 6 -1.55 9.81 -24.01
N LEU A 7 -1.65 9.16 -22.83
CA LEU A 7 -2.60 9.55 -21.81
C LEU A 7 -2.07 10.78 -21.08
N VAL A 8 -2.91 11.79 -20.91
CA VAL A 8 -2.63 13.00 -20.14
C VAL A 8 -3.71 13.21 -19.11
N ALA A 9 -3.34 13.78 -17.98
CA ALA A 9 -4.29 14.23 -16.97
C ALA A 9 -4.56 15.72 -17.15
N VAL A 10 -5.83 16.10 -17.08
CA VAL A 10 -6.26 17.49 -17.28
C VAL A 10 -6.98 17.97 -16.02
N VAL A 11 -6.53 19.08 -15.46
CA VAL A 11 -7.16 19.75 -14.32
C VAL A 11 -7.42 21.19 -14.71
N ASN A 12 -8.67 21.65 -14.57
CA ASN A 12 -9.11 23.00 -14.94
C ASN A 12 -8.71 23.41 -16.37
N GLY A 13 -8.73 22.44 -17.31
CA GLY A 13 -8.37 22.67 -18.71
C GLY A 13 -6.87 22.76 -18.98
N GLN A 14 -6.02 22.40 -18.02
CA GLN A 14 -4.57 22.38 -18.17
C GLN A 14 -4.04 20.97 -18.00
N ASP A 15 -3.11 20.57 -18.85
CA ASP A 15 -2.38 19.31 -18.73
C ASP A 15 -1.50 19.35 -17.49
N ILE A 16 -1.59 18.31 -16.67
CA ILE A 16 -0.72 18.12 -15.50
C ILE A 16 0.09 16.84 -15.65
N PRO A 17 1.25 16.74 -14.99
CA PRO A 17 2.11 15.57 -15.09
C PRO A 17 1.37 14.30 -14.72
N LEU A 18 1.47 13.28 -15.58
CA LEU A 18 0.94 11.95 -15.43
C LEU A 18 2.01 10.92 -15.75
N GLN A 19 2.14 9.93 -14.92
CA GLN A 19 2.93 8.73 -15.15
C GLN A 19 1.97 7.55 -15.31
N MET A 20 2.21 6.69 -16.30
CA MET A 20 1.44 5.48 -16.54
C MET A 20 2.35 4.26 -16.50
N ASP A 21 2.15 3.41 -15.50
CA ASP A 21 2.85 2.14 -15.34
C ASP A 21 1.95 1.00 -15.83
N VAL A 22 2.19 0.55 -17.06
CA VAL A 22 1.40 -0.53 -17.68
C VAL A 22 1.71 -1.85 -16.99
N LYS A 23 0.69 -2.54 -16.47
CA LYS A 23 0.82 -3.84 -15.81
C LYS A 23 0.50 -4.99 -16.73
N THR A 24 -0.57 -4.86 -17.53
CA THR A 24 -0.94 -5.88 -18.51
C THR A 24 -1.44 -5.24 -19.81
N THR A 25 -1.28 -5.98 -20.90
CA THR A 25 -1.77 -5.59 -22.23
C THR A 25 -2.67 -6.68 -22.82
N TYR A 26 -3.55 -6.29 -23.71
CA TYR A 26 -4.28 -7.22 -24.57
C TYR A 26 -3.37 -7.81 -25.65
N ALA A 27 -3.86 -8.83 -26.36
CA ALA A 27 -3.11 -9.50 -27.44
C ALA A 27 -2.73 -8.58 -28.60
N ASP A 28 -3.46 -7.48 -28.81
CA ASP A 28 -3.20 -6.45 -29.81
C ASP A 28 -2.19 -5.38 -29.34
N GLY A 29 -1.65 -5.53 -28.11
CA GLY A 29 -0.71 -4.60 -27.51
C GLY A 29 -1.36 -3.38 -26.84
N SER A 30 -2.68 -3.24 -26.88
CA SER A 30 -3.37 -2.17 -26.16
C SER A 30 -3.32 -2.39 -24.65
N VAL A 31 -3.35 -1.30 -23.88
CA VAL A 31 -3.28 -1.37 -22.40
C VAL A 31 -4.56 -2.01 -21.86
N ASN A 32 -4.40 -3.05 -21.07
CA ASN A 32 -5.49 -3.69 -20.32
C ASN A 32 -5.57 -3.13 -18.89
N ASN A 33 -4.42 -3.07 -18.19
CA ASN A 33 -4.36 -2.54 -16.84
C ASN A 33 -3.09 -1.67 -16.66
N ALA A 34 -3.24 -0.52 -16.04
CA ALA A 34 -2.14 0.37 -15.69
C ALA A 34 -2.39 1.07 -14.37
N ILE A 35 -1.31 1.43 -13.69
CA ILE A 35 -1.35 2.33 -12.54
C ILE A 35 -1.02 3.74 -13.04
N LEU A 36 -1.84 4.70 -12.63
CA LEU A 36 -1.66 6.10 -12.99
C LEU A 36 -1.20 6.88 -11.75
N THR A 37 -0.07 7.57 -11.89
CA THR A 37 0.42 8.52 -10.88
C THR A 37 0.26 9.92 -11.43
N VAL A 38 -0.37 10.81 -10.65
CA VAL A 38 -0.67 12.18 -11.09
C VAL A 38 -0.13 13.17 -10.06
N ALA A 39 0.58 14.20 -10.53
CA ALA A 39 1.03 15.29 -9.68
C ALA A 39 -0.09 16.31 -9.52
N LEU A 40 -0.85 16.20 -8.43
CA LEU A 40 -1.96 17.11 -8.16
C LEU A 40 -1.48 18.50 -7.73
N PRO A 41 -2.19 19.57 -8.14
CA PRO A 41 -2.00 20.88 -7.56
C PRO A 41 -2.44 20.86 -6.07
N ALA A 42 -2.03 21.88 -5.32
CA ALA A 42 -2.50 22.04 -3.95
C ALA A 42 -4.03 22.17 -3.91
N ILE A 43 -4.66 21.37 -3.06
CA ILE A 43 -6.11 21.37 -2.86
C ILE A 43 -6.39 22.04 -1.52
N ALA A 44 -7.26 23.04 -1.50
CA ALA A 44 -7.67 23.69 -0.26
C ALA A 44 -8.44 22.71 0.65
N ALA A 45 -8.42 22.94 1.95
CA ALA A 45 -9.21 22.16 2.90
C ALA A 45 -10.68 22.13 2.47
N ASN A 46 -11.28 20.94 2.43
CA ASN A 46 -12.64 20.70 1.92
C ASN A 46 -12.84 21.08 0.42
N GLY A 47 -11.75 21.31 -0.32
CA GLY A 47 -11.81 21.50 -1.76
C GLY A 47 -11.86 20.18 -2.51
N ALA A 48 -12.26 20.23 -3.78
CA ALA A 48 -12.25 19.10 -4.69
C ALA A 48 -11.58 19.49 -6.01
N VAL A 49 -10.90 18.54 -6.64
CA VAL A 49 -10.30 18.69 -7.96
C VAL A 49 -10.81 17.55 -8.85
N ASN A 50 -11.36 17.91 -10.00
CA ASN A 50 -11.72 16.95 -11.03
C ASN A 50 -10.51 16.70 -11.93
N ILE A 51 -10.15 15.45 -12.09
CA ILE A 51 -9.11 15.00 -13.02
C ILE A 51 -9.80 14.36 -14.21
N MET A 52 -9.61 14.91 -15.39
CA MET A 52 -10.02 14.25 -16.64
C MET A 52 -8.82 13.57 -17.27
N LEU A 53 -9.03 12.38 -17.79
CA LEU A 53 -8.04 11.69 -18.62
C LEU A 53 -8.38 11.99 -20.09
N ALA A 54 -7.38 12.41 -20.83
CA ALA A 54 -7.48 12.69 -22.27
C ALA A 54 -6.32 12.04 -23.02
N THR A 55 -6.44 11.89 -24.31
CA THR A 55 -5.34 11.44 -25.17
C THR A 55 -4.72 12.63 -25.89
N ASN A 56 -3.40 12.62 -26.00
CA ASN A 56 -2.64 13.60 -26.76
C ASN A 56 -1.77 12.85 -27.78
N SER A 57 -1.76 13.31 -29.04
CA SER A 57 -0.94 12.74 -30.10
C SER A 57 0.50 13.28 -30.12
N ALA A 58 0.83 14.25 -29.28
CA ALA A 58 2.20 14.74 -29.16
C ALA A 58 3.06 13.72 -28.37
N PRO A 59 4.24 13.33 -28.90
CA PRO A 59 5.13 12.46 -28.15
C PRO A 59 5.62 13.19 -26.89
N ALA A 60 5.49 12.52 -25.71
CA ALA A 60 6.11 13.06 -24.50
C ALA A 60 7.62 13.11 -24.65
N ALA A 61 8.21 14.14 -24.13
CA ALA A 61 9.64 14.10 -23.84
C ALA A 61 9.90 12.97 -22.84
N ALA A 62 10.85 12.08 -23.16
CA ALA A 62 11.26 11.03 -22.24
C ALA A 62 11.87 11.67 -20.99
N THR A 63 11.13 11.69 -19.90
CA THR A 63 11.64 12.13 -18.60
C THR A 63 12.13 10.89 -17.85
N PRO A 64 13.37 10.90 -17.32
CA PRO A 64 13.90 9.78 -16.56
C PRO A 64 13.02 9.44 -15.35
N ALA A 65 13.01 8.16 -14.99
CA ALA A 65 12.37 7.72 -13.75
C ALA A 65 13.06 8.33 -12.53
N VAL A 66 12.29 8.51 -11.47
CA VAL A 66 12.81 8.91 -10.15
C VAL A 66 13.86 7.88 -9.71
N ASN A 67 15.05 8.37 -9.36
CA ASN A 67 16.09 7.49 -8.82
C ASN A 67 15.82 7.26 -7.33
N ALA A 68 15.29 6.07 -7.00
CA ALA A 68 14.93 5.70 -5.64
C ALA A 68 16.10 5.81 -4.67
N GLU A 69 17.27 5.27 -5.03
CA GLU A 69 18.46 5.31 -4.18
C GLU A 69 18.86 6.76 -3.83
N SER A 70 18.87 7.63 -4.84
CA SER A 70 19.20 9.06 -4.64
C SER A 70 18.21 9.75 -3.69
N ILE A 71 16.90 9.49 -3.84
CA ILE A 71 15.89 10.07 -2.94
C ILE A 71 16.05 9.54 -1.52
N LEU A 72 16.23 8.24 -1.34
CA LEU A 72 16.41 7.63 -0.02
C LEU A 72 17.63 8.21 0.71
N GLN A 73 18.74 8.39 0.00
CA GLN A 73 19.95 9.02 0.54
C GLN A 73 19.71 10.49 0.91
N GLN A 74 19.07 11.28 0.03
CA GLN A 74 18.77 12.70 0.28
C GLN A 74 17.84 12.88 1.49
N GLN A 75 16.91 11.97 1.70
CA GLN A 75 15.95 12.03 2.80
C GLN A 75 16.47 11.35 4.08
N SER A 76 17.70 10.83 4.06
CA SER A 76 18.29 10.08 5.18
C SER A 76 17.34 8.98 5.67
N TYR A 77 16.85 8.17 4.72
CA TYR A 77 15.92 7.09 5.01
C TYR A 77 16.49 6.12 6.06
N ASP A 78 15.86 6.08 7.22
CA ASP A 78 16.28 5.27 8.37
C ASP A 78 15.04 4.61 9.00
N LEU A 79 14.66 3.49 8.43
CA LEU A 79 13.55 2.66 8.90
C LEU A 79 14.11 1.35 9.47
N SER A 80 13.65 0.98 10.66
CA SER A 80 13.99 -0.28 11.29
C SER A 80 12.76 -0.94 11.93
N VAL A 81 12.84 -2.26 12.04
CA VAL A 81 11.77 -3.10 12.59
C VAL A 81 12.37 -4.01 13.66
N ASN A 82 11.82 -3.95 14.86
CA ASN A 82 12.15 -4.84 15.97
C ASN A 82 10.99 -5.79 16.22
N VAL A 83 11.25 -7.08 16.18
CA VAL A 83 10.27 -8.14 16.45
C VAL A 83 10.78 -9.00 17.59
N ASN A 84 10.00 -9.07 18.66
CA ASN A 84 10.30 -9.90 19.84
C ASN A 84 9.33 -11.07 19.88
N ILE A 85 9.76 -12.24 19.44
CA ILE A 85 8.91 -13.44 19.31
C ILE A 85 8.78 -14.13 20.67
N HIS A 86 7.53 -14.42 21.06
CA HIS A 86 7.21 -15.18 22.27
C HIS A 86 7.28 -16.69 21.97
N ASN A 87 8.25 -17.36 22.58
CA ASN A 87 8.45 -18.79 22.40
C ASN A 87 7.53 -19.62 23.32
N ALA A 88 7.26 -20.85 22.91
CA ALA A 88 6.39 -21.75 23.67
C ALA A 88 6.91 -22.11 25.09
N ASP A 89 8.20 -21.95 25.31
CA ASP A 89 8.84 -22.18 26.63
C ASP A 89 8.79 -20.96 27.56
N GLY A 90 8.13 -19.87 27.12
CA GLY A 90 8.00 -18.62 27.87
C GLY A 90 9.18 -17.69 27.72
N THR A 91 10.17 -18.02 26.91
CA THR A 91 11.27 -17.12 26.54
C THR A 91 10.88 -16.23 25.36
N THR A 92 11.68 -15.22 25.07
CA THR A 92 11.52 -14.38 23.89
C THR A 92 12.78 -14.41 23.03
N THR A 93 12.59 -14.17 21.72
CA THR A 93 13.71 -14.05 20.78
C THR A 93 13.58 -12.76 20.00
N ASP A 94 14.61 -11.93 20.09
CA ASP A 94 14.66 -10.63 19.43
C ASP A 94 15.21 -10.74 18.01
N TYR A 95 14.54 -10.09 17.09
CA TYR A 95 14.97 -9.89 15.72
C TYR A 95 14.96 -8.41 15.40
N ASN A 96 16.05 -7.93 14.83
CA ASN A 96 16.15 -6.57 14.33
C ASN A 96 16.38 -6.59 12.82
N VAL A 97 15.56 -5.87 12.07
CA VAL A 97 15.70 -5.68 10.63
C VAL A 97 15.92 -4.21 10.37
N ASN A 98 17.12 -3.87 9.90
CA ASN A 98 17.40 -2.54 9.37
C ASN A 98 16.85 -2.47 7.93
N ALA A 99 15.63 -1.96 7.80
CA ALA A 99 14.94 -1.87 6.51
C ALA A 99 15.69 -0.96 5.53
N ALA A 100 16.27 0.13 6.01
CA ALA A 100 17.04 1.05 5.17
C ALA A 100 18.23 0.33 4.52
N GLN A 101 18.99 -0.45 5.29
CA GLN A 101 20.11 -1.22 4.77
C GLN A 101 19.67 -2.31 3.79
N VAL A 102 18.59 -3.03 4.12
CA VAL A 102 18.05 -4.11 3.27
C VAL A 102 17.60 -3.54 1.92
N VAL A 103 16.89 -2.42 1.92
CA VAL A 103 16.42 -1.75 0.72
C VAL A 103 17.58 -1.19 -0.11
N GLU A 104 18.54 -0.52 0.52
CA GLU A 104 19.73 0.00 -0.16
C GLU A 104 20.52 -1.12 -0.85
N GLN A 105 20.79 -2.20 -0.14
CA GLN A 105 21.50 -3.34 -0.72
C GLN A 105 20.76 -3.97 -1.90
N ALA A 106 19.42 -4.08 -1.80
CA ALA A 106 18.60 -4.62 -2.88
C ALA A 106 18.63 -3.72 -4.13
N LEU A 107 18.60 -2.41 -3.95
CA LEU A 107 18.73 -1.44 -5.05
C LEU A 107 20.11 -1.54 -5.72
N GLN A 108 21.19 -1.55 -4.94
CA GLN A 108 22.56 -1.62 -5.44
C GLN A 108 22.85 -2.95 -6.17
N ASN A 109 22.29 -4.05 -5.68
CA ASN A 109 22.45 -5.37 -6.29
C ASN A 109 21.48 -5.67 -7.44
N GLY A 110 20.51 -4.77 -7.70
CA GLY A 110 19.47 -4.96 -8.71
C GLY A 110 18.49 -6.09 -8.37
N THR A 111 18.31 -6.40 -7.09
CA THR A 111 17.39 -7.46 -6.60
C THR A 111 16.06 -6.92 -6.12
N ALA A 112 15.93 -5.59 -5.98
CA ALA A 112 14.65 -4.96 -5.68
C ALA A 112 13.66 -5.17 -6.83
N GLN A 113 12.47 -5.65 -6.51
CA GLN A 113 11.42 -5.84 -7.51
C GLN A 113 10.75 -4.49 -7.81
N SER A 114 10.85 -4.02 -9.05
CA SER A 114 10.20 -2.77 -9.46
C SER A 114 8.69 -2.97 -9.61
N TRP A 115 7.93 -2.06 -8.99
CA TRP A 115 6.48 -2.00 -9.14
C TRP A 115 6.03 -0.77 -9.93
N LEU A 116 6.55 0.42 -9.62
CA LEU A 116 6.39 1.63 -10.43
C LEU A 116 7.77 2.11 -10.88
N SER A 117 7.83 2.68 -12.08
CA SER A 117 9.08 3.24 -12.60
C SER A 117 8.78 4.38 -13.59
N GLY A 118 8.82 5.60 -13.12
CA GLY A 118 8.55 6.75 -13.96
C GLY A 118 8.94 8.10 -13.34
N PRO A 119 8.62 9.19 -14.02
CA PRO A 119 9.12 10.51 -13.66
C PRO A 119 8.47 11.10 -12.40
N LEU A 120 7.36 10.56 -11.92
CA LEU A 120 6.68 11.08 -10.74
C LEU A 120 6.92 10.21 -9.50
N ALA A 121 7.05 8.90 -9.70
CA ALA A 121 7.30 7.96 -8.61
C ALA A 121 8.05 6.73 -9.10
N THR A 122 8.89 6.19 -8.24
CA THR A 122 9.46 4.84 -8.35
C THR A 122 9.10 4.08 -7.09
N GLU A 123 8.65 2.83 -7.26
CA GLU A 123 8.25 1.94 -6.18
C GLU A 123 8.93 0.60 -6.33
N VAL A 124 9.48 0.10 -5.24
CA VAL A 124 10.23 -1.14 -5.20
C VAL A 124 9.80 -1.98 -4.01
N LEU A 125 9.67 -3.28 -4.24
CA LEU A 125 9.40 -4.26 -3.19
C LEU A 125 10.70 -5.00 -2.85
N VAL A 126 11.00 -5.07 -1.57
CA VAL A 126 12.17 -5.77 -1.03
C VAL A 126 11.72 -6.65 0.12
N THR A 127 11.88 -7.97 -0.03
CA THR A 127 11.49 -8.95 0.99
C THR A 127 12.72 -9.52 1.68
N THR A 128 12.63 -9.65 3.00
CA THR A 128 13.63 -10.31 3.83
C THR A 128 12.99 -11.26 4.82
N ASN A 129 13.70 -12.32 5.19
CA ASN A 129 13.25 -13.26 6.21
C ASN A 129 13.60 -12.72 7.60
N ILE A 130 12.62 -12.67 8.50
CA ILE A 130 12.84 -12.46 9.93
C ILE A 130 13.18 -13.81 10.58
N THR A 131 12.36 -14.83 10.27
CA THR A 131 12.60 -16.23 10.64
C THR A 131 12.46 -17.11 9.40
N SER A 132 12.47 -18.42 9.57
CA SER A 132 12.19 -19.37 8.48
C SER A 132 10.74 -19.29 7.98
N THR A 133 9.83 -18.69 8.76
CA THR A 133 8.40 -18.65 8.46
C THR A 133 7.81 -17.23 8.42
N LEU A 134 8.40 -16.28 9.13
CA LEU A 134 7.99 -14.89 9.15
C LEU A 134 8.88 -14.05 8.23
N GLN A 135 8.27 -13.30 7.34
CA GLN A 135 8.94 -12.40 6.39
C GLN A 135 8.49 -10.96 6.62
N ALA A 136 9.38 -10.02 6.33
CA ALA A 136 9.04 -8.61 6.15
C ALA A 136 9.24 -8.23 4.68
N THR A 137 8.26 -7.56 4.10
CA THR A 137 8.38 -6.91 2.80
C THR A 137 8.25 -5.41 3.00
N PHE A 138 9.21 -4.68 2.45
CA PHE A 138 9.22 -3.23 2.40
C PHE A 138 8.83 -2.80 0.99
N ASP A 139 7.62 -2.26 0.86
CA ASP A 139 7.14 -1.66 -0.38
C ASP A 139 7.42 -0.17 -0.30
N VAL A 140 8.51 0.26 -0.92
CA VAL A 140 9.08 1.60 -0.78
C VAL A 140 8.78 2.42 -2.02
N ARG A 141 7.99 3.49 -1.84
CA ARG A 141 7.69 4.47 -2.88
C ARG A 141 8.45 5.76 -2.63
N THR A 142 9.25 6.16 -3.61
CA THR A 142 9.94 7.43 -3.66
C THR A 142 9.31 8.32 -4.72
N MET A 143 9.02 9.57 -4.38
CA MET A 143 8.32 10.51 -5.23
C MET A 143 9.25 11.63 -5.71
N ALA A 144 8.97 12.18 -6.88
CA ALA A 144 9.77 13.27 -7.49
C ALA A 144 9.88 14.53 -6.60
N ASN A 145 8.90 14.72 -5.69
CA ASN A 145 8.93 15.84 -4.74
C ASN A 145 9.74 15.52 -3.46
N GLY A 146 10.42 14.38 -3.40
CA GLY A 146 11.24 13.95 -2.26
C GLY A 146 10.47 13.25 -1.14
N GLN A 147 9.17 13.01 -1.29
CA GLN A 147 8.44 12.21 -0.30
C GLN A 147 8.82 10.74 -0.40
N VAL A 148 8.89 10.08 0.76
CA VAL A 148 9.15 8.64 0.90
C VAL A 148 8.07 8.02 1.75
N TYR A 149 7.45 7.00 1.19
CA TYR A 149 6.41 6.19 1.81
C TYR A 149 6.83 4.73 1.79
N THR A 150 6.57 4.01 2.86
CA THR A 150 6.85 2.56 2.96
C THR A 150 5.66 1.84 3.56
N ASP A 151 5.11 0.86 2.84
CA ASP A 151 4.30 -0.18 3.46
C ASP A 151 5.23 -1.24 4.05
N VAL A 152 5.14 -1.44 5.35
CA VAL A 152 5.85 -2.51 6.06
C VAL A 152 4.87 -3.67 6.21
N ILE A 153 5.12 -4.75 5.46
CA ILE A 153 4.22 -5.89 5.33
C ILE A 153 4.86 -7.10 6.02
N PHE A 154 4.12 -7.73 6.93
CA PHE A 154 4.53 -8.96 7.60
C PHE A 154 3.74 -10.15 7.05
N GLY A 155 4.43 -11.10 6.43
CA GLY A 155 3.85 -12.31 5.87
C GLY A 155 4.23 -13.54 6.69
N TYR A 156 3.24 -14.37 7.06
CA TYR A 156 3.44 -15.65 7.72
C TYR A 156 2.97 -16.78 6.81
N ASP A 157 3.47 -16.76 5.56
CA ASP A 157 2.97 -17.59 4.47
C ASP A 157 3.67 -18.95 4.37
N ASN A 158 4.89 -19.06 4.91
CA ASN A 158 5.69 -20.29 4.87
C ASN A 158 5.35 -21.27 6.01
N ALA A 159 4.16 -21.14 6.59
CA ALA A 159 3.72 -21.93 7.74
C ALA A 159 3.19 -23.33 7.37
N TYR A 160 3.53 -23.87 6.20
CA TYR A 160 3.13 -25.21 5.77
C TYR A 160 3.81 -26.38 6.52
N THR A 161 4.77 -26.08 7.37
CA THR A 161 5.43 -27.14 8.13
C THR A 161 4.48 -27.70 9.20
N VAL A 162 4.35 -29.01 9.23
CA VAL A 162 3.60 -29.76 10.23
C VAL A 162 4.03 -29.30 11.63
N ASN A 163 3.11 -28.84 12.44
CA ASN A 163 3.25 -28.31 13.80
C ASN A 163 3.55 -26.80 13.96
N ASN A 164 3.48 -25.99 12.93
CA ASN A 164 3.50 -24.54 13.14
C ASN A 164 2.18 -24.08 13.78
N SER A 165 2.32 -23.36 14.88
CA SER A 165 1.22 -22.64 15.55
C SER A 165 1.15 -21.21 15.05
N ASN A 166 0.11 -20.48 15.46
CA ASN A 166 0.11 -19.05 15.34
C ASN A 166 1.34 -18.44 16.02
N LEU A 167 1.81 -17.33 15.47
CA LEU A 167 2.98 -16.63 16.00
C LEU A 167 2.51 -15.47 16.88
N THR A 168 3.06 -15.38 18.11
CA THR A 168 2.82 -14.23 18.99
C THR A 168 4.13 -13.48 19.14
N TYR A 169 4.09 -12.15 18.99
CA TYR A 169 5.27 -11.30 19.09
C TYR A 169 4.92 -9.86 19.46
N ASP A 170 5.89 -9.15 20.02
CA ASP A 170 5.85 -7.70 20.12
C ASP A 170 6.54 -7.07 18.91
N LEU A 171 6.02 -5.95 18.46
CA LEU A 171 6.52 -5.22 17.32
C LEU A 171 6.77 -3.76 17.66
N ASP A 172 7.91 -3.25 17.23
CA ASP A 172 8.25 -1.84 17.24
C ASP A 172 8.86 -1.45 15.89
N ILE A 173 8.26 -0.47 15.23
CA ILE A 173 8.76 0.10 13.98
C ILE A 173 9.25 1.51 14.28
N GLN A 174 10.50 1.78 13.93
CA GLN A 174 11.15 3.05 14.15
C GLN A 174 11.52 3.72 12.83
N ASN A 175 11.28 5.01 12.75
CA ASN A 175 11.70 5.88 11.68
C ASN A 175 12.55 7.01 12.25
N ASN A 176 13.80 7.13 11.79
CA ASN A 176 14.78 8.06 12.34
C ASN A 176 14.93 7.94 13.87
N GLY A 177 14.98 6.71 14.38
CA GLY A 177 15.11 6.42 15.81
C GLY A 177 13.88 6.75 16.66
N GLN A 178 12.76 7.11 16.05
CA GLN A 178 11.50 7.36 16.74
C GLN A 178 10.50 6.23 16.43
N THR A 179 9.88 5.68 17.47
CA THR A 179 8.80 4.70 17.31
C THR A 179 7.61 5.35 16.61
N VAL A 180 7.26 4.80 15.45
CA VAL A 180 6.11 5.23 14.64
C VAL A 180 4.94 4.25 14.71
N TYR A 181 5.23 3.02 15.08
CA TYR A 181 4.22 2.00 15.36
C TYR A 181 4.76 1.03 16.42
N SER A 182 3.93 0.67 17.39
CA SER A 182 4.27 -0.35 18.38
C SER A 182 3.03 -1.12 18.80
N GLN A 183 3.15 -2.43 18.90
CA GLN A 183 2.09 -3.34 19.32
C GLN A 183 2.70 -4.49 20.11
N THR A 184 2.15 -4.77 21.29
CA THR A 184 2.53 -5.92 22.13
C THR A 184 1.53 -7.07 21.96
N ASP A 185 2.00 -8.29 22.21
CA ASP A 185 1.20 -9.52 22.18
C ASP A 185 0.41 -9.70 20.87
N MET A 186 0.99 -9.29 19.74
CA MET A 186 0.35 -9.44 18.45
C MET A 186 0.34 -10.89 18.02
N THR A 187 -0.85 -11.44 17.77
CA THR A 187 -0.99 -12.79 17.24
C THR A 187 -1.18 -12.76 15.74
N GLN A 188 -0.24 -13.35 15.02
CA GLN A 188 -0.34 -13.55 13.58
C GLN A 188 -0.70 -15.00 13.29
N TYR A 189 -1.82 -15.16 12.60
CA TYR A 189 -2.30 -16.48 12.19
C TYR A 189 -1.51 -16.99 11.00
N GLN A 190 -1.47 -18.32 10.86
CA GLN A 190 -0.86 -18.95 9.68
C GLN A 190 -1.53 -18.45 8.39
N HIS A 191 -0.75 -18.29 7.33
CA HIS A 191 -1.21 -17.84 6.01
C HIS A 191 -1.87 -16.46 6.01
N THR A 192 -1.49 -15.61 6.95
CA THR A 192 -1.94 -14.22 6.99
C THR A 192 -0.79 -13.26 6.77
N SER A 193 -1.13 -12.11 6.23
CA SER A 193 -0.26 -10.94 6.21
C SER A 193 -1.00 -9.73 6.78
N TRP A 194 -0.25 -8.79 7.33
CA TRP A 194 -0.77 -7.49 7.69
C TRP A 194 0.27 -6.43 7.35
N GLN A 195 -0.15 -5.19 7.29
CA GLN A 195 0.73 -4.09 6.92
C GLN A 195 0.44 -2.83 7.73
N THR A 196 1.44 -1.99 7.83
CA THR A 196 1.31 -0.63 8.33
C THR A 196 2.10 0.33 7.45
N ALA A 197 1.59 1.54 7.30
CA ALA A 197 2.16 2.57 6.46
C ALA A 197 3.06 3.50 7.26
N VAL A 198 4.25 3.79 6.75
CA VAL A 198 5.21 4.74 7.32
C VAL A 198 5.57 5.81 6.30
N TRP A 199 5.37 7.07 6.66
CA TRP A 199 5.88 8.22 5.91
C TRP A 199 7.22 8.64 6.50
N SER A 200 8.31 8.27 5.82
CA SER A 200 9.66 8.61 6.26
C SER A 200 10.04 10.03 5.91
N SER A 201 9.42 10.59 4.86
CA SER A 201 9.57 11.99 4.46
C SER A 201 8.23 12.53 4.00
N GLY A 202 7.88 13.75 4.43
CA GLY A 202 6.58 14.35 4.18
C GLY A 202 5.49 13.87 5.16
N ALA A 203 4.26 14.24 4.89
CA ALA A 203 3.10 13.84 5.68
C ALA A 203 2.15 13.00 4.83
N ALA A 204 1.42 12.09 5.49
CA ALA A 204 0.35 11.35 4.84
C ALA A 204 -0.67 12.32 4.21
N PRO A 205 -1.01 12.16 2.93
CA PRO A 205 -2.03 13.00 2.31
C PRO A 205 -3.40 12.69 2.92
N THR A 206 -4.18 13.73 3.21
CA THR A 206 -5.56 13.62 3.68
C THR A 206 -6.53 13.78 2.51
N LEU A 207 -6.38 12.96 1.49
CA LEU A 207 -7.20 12.99 0.28
C LEU A 207 -8.16 11.81 0.26
N ASN A 208 -9.41 12.08 -0.13
CA ASN A 208 -10.39 11.05 -0.42
C ASN A 208 -10.71 11.07 -1.91
N THR A 209 -10.69 9.89 -2.53
CA THR A 209 -11.16 9.73 -3.91
C THR A 209 -12.68 9.69 -3.91
N VAL A 210 -13.30 10.55 -4.71
CA VAL A 210 -14.74 10.52 -4.97
C VAL A 210 -14.96 9.91 -6.35
N TYR A 211 -15.64 8.78 -6.38
CA TYR A 211 -15.96 8.09 -7.63
C TYR A 211 -17.25 8.65 -8.25
N ASP A 212 -17.28 8.79 -9.57
CA ASP A 212 -18.50 9.09 -10.32
C ASP A 212 -19.36 7.81 -10.44
N VAL A 213 -20.07 7.47 -9.35
CA VAL A 213 -20.93 6.30 -9.28
C VAL A 213 -21.98 6.25 -10.39
N PRO A 214 -22.67 7.35 -10.74
CA PRO A 214 -23.60 7.36 -11.86
C PRO A 214 -22.94 6.98 -13.19
N TYR A 215 -21.74 7.46 -13.46
CA TYR A 215 -21.00 7.08 -14.64
C TYR A 215 -20.63 5.59 -14.64
N MET A 216 -20.09 5.07 -13.56
CA MET A 216 -19.69 3.65 -13.42
C MET A 216 -20.90 2.71 -13.57
N VAL A 217 -22.07 3.11 -13.08
CA VAL A 217 -23.32 2.37 -13.30
C VAL A 217 -23.73 2.43 -14.78
N SER A 218 -23.59 3.58 -15.44
CA SER A 218 -23.99 3.75 -16.84
C SER A 218 -23.10 2.95 -17.81
N THR A 219 -21.85 2.71 -17.45
CA THR A 219 -20.91 1.88 -18.23
C THR A 219 -21.02 0.38 -17.92
N GLY A 220 -21.74 0.02 -16.86
CA GLY A 220 -21.86 -1.37 -16.39
C GLY A 220 -20.69 -1.88 -15.59
N ASP A 221 -19.76 -0.98 -15.17
CA ASP A 221 -18.61 -1.36 -14.35
C ASP A 221 -19.02 -1.79 -12.94
N ILE A 222 -20.10 -1.21 -12.44
CA ILE A 222 -20.73 -1.60 -11.18
C ILE A 222 -22.24 -1.72 -11.33
N PRO A 223 -22.92 -2.56 -10.53
CA PRO A 223 -24.38 -2.61 -10.52
C PRO A 223 -24.97 -1.30 -9.98
N ALA A 224 -26.22 -1.03 -10.34
CA ALA A 224 -26.98 0.09 -9.79
C ALA A 224 -27.08 -0.06 -8.25
N ILE A 225 -26.61 0.95 -7.53
CA ILE A 225 -26.63 0.99 -6.08
C ILE A 225 -27.79 1.90 -5.64
N ASP A 226 -28.55 1.44 -4.66
CA ASP A 226 -29.57 2.27 -4.03
C ASP A 226 -28.88 3.31 -3.13
N THR A 227 -28.66 4.49 -3.67
CA THR A 227 -28.02 5.61 -2.95
C THR A 227 -28.89 6.24 -1.89
N SER A 228 -30.17 5.84 -1.77
CA SER A 228 -31.04 6.26 -0.68
C SER A 228 -30.71 5.55 0.64
N GLN A 229 -30.04 4.39 0.55
CA GLN A 229 -29.59 3.64 1.72
C GLN A 229 -28.19 4.10 2.10
N GLN A 230 -28.10 4.75 3.24
CA GLN A 230 -26.83 5.20 3.80
C GLN A 230 -26.57 4.45 5.10
N VAL A 231 -25.35 3.96 5.29
CA VAL A 231 -24.89 3.52 6.60
C VAL A 231 -24.74 4.75 7.47
N SER A 232 -25.38 4.77 8.64
CA SER A 232 -25.28 5.92 9.53
C SER A 232 -23.85 6.08 10.06
N ALA A 233 -23.41 7.31 10.28
CA ALA A 233 -22.11 7.57 10.91
C ALA A 233 -22.02 6.91 12.30
N ALA A 234 -23.15 6.81 13.02
CA ALA A 234 -23.22 6.14 14.31
C ALA A 234 -22.97 4.63 14.20
N ASP A 235 -23.49 3.97 13.15
CA ASP A 235 -23.24 2.54 12.93
C ASP A 235 -21.77 2.29 12.55
N VAL A 236 -21.16 3.16 11.75
CA VAL A 236 -19.74 3.09 11.40
C VAL A 236 -18.88 3.23 12.66
N GLU A 237 -19.17 4.23 13.49
CA GLU A 237 -18.45 4.46 14.74
C GLU A 237 -18.64 3.32 15.74
N ALA A 238 -19.84 2.79 15.88
CA ALA A 238 -20.13 1.65 16.74
C ALA A 238 -19.36 0.38 16.29
N ASN A 239 -19.31 0.11 14.99
CA ASN A 239 -18.54 -0.99 14.44
C ASN A 239 -17.03 -0.79 14.63
N TYR A 240 -16.54 0.42 14.43
CA TYR A 240 -15.14 0.76 14.68
C TYR A 240 -14.76 0.61 16.16
N ALA A 241 -15.60 1.07 17.07
CA ALA A 241 -15.43 0.89 18.50
C ALA A 241 -15.45 -0.61 18.89
N ALA A 242 -16.33 -1.40 18.30
CA ALA A 242 -16.39 -2.83 18.52
C ALA A 242 -15.15 -3.57 18.01
N LEU A 243 -14.61 -3.16 16.87
CA LEU A 243 -13.34 -3.68 16.33
C LEU A 243 -12.17 -3.37 17.27
N ASN A 244 -12.08 -2.15 17.78
CA ASN A 244 -11.02 -1.74 18.69
C ASN A 244 -11.15 -2.35 20.09
N ALA A 245 -12.35 -2.62 20.55
CA ALA A 245 -12.61 -3.25 21.86
C ALA A 245 -12.35 -4.75 21.85
N SER A 246 -12.37 -5.40 20.70
CA SER A 246 -12.06 -6.81 20.58
C SER A 246 -10.55 -7.01 20.61
N ASN A 247 -10.01 -7.30 21.76
CA ASN A 247 -8.58 -7.59 22.02
C ASN A 247 -8.08 -8.86 21.30
N THR A 248 -8.81 -9.36 20.31
CA THR A 248 -8.55 -10.67 19.73
C THR A 248 -7.76 -10.65 18.45
N CYS A 249 -7.60 -9.51 17.81
CA CYS A 249 -6.72 -9.45 16.64
C CYS A 249 -6.44 -8.01 16.24
N PRO A 250 -5.19 -7.53 16.31
CA PRO A 250 -4.80 -6.23 15.74
C PRO A 250 -4.96 -6.18 14.21
N MET A 251 -5.22 -7.32 13.58
CA MET A 251 -5.40 -7.49 12.15
C MET A 251 -6.85 -7.46 11.67
N GLY A 252 -7.73 -6.90 12.46
CA GLY A 252 -9.15 -6.96 12.16
C GLY A 252 -9.72 -8.31 12.57
N THR A 253 -10.70 -8.26 13.39
CA THR A 253 -11.25 -9.46 13.94
C THR A 253 -11.94 -10.31 12.92
N ALA A 254 -11.99 -11.55 13.25
CA ALA A 254 -12.83 -12.59 12.74
C ALA A 254 -14.29 -12.23 12.39
N LEU A 255 -14.76 -11.05 12.68
CA LEU A 255 -16.09 -10.58 12.27
C LEU A 255 -16.30 -10.58 10.75
N LEU A 256 -15.23 -10.42 9.99
CA LEU A 256 -15.28 -10.50 8.53
C LEU A 256 -15.18 -11.94 8.02
N THR A 257 -14.63 -12.86 8.82
CA THR A 257 -14.39 -14.22 8.37
C THR A 257 -15.58 -15.14 8.53
N THR A 258 -16.52 -14.83 9.40
CA THR A 258 -17.63 -15.71 9.72
C THR A 258 -18.64 -15.82 8.58
N TYR A 259 -18.70 -14.84 7.69
CA TYR A 259 -19.72 -14.76 6.64
C TYR A 259 -19.20 -14.64 5.21
N MET A 260 -17.92 -14.45 4.99
CA MET A 260 -17.35 -14.33 3.64
C MET A 260 -17.38 -15.61 2.82
N GLY A 261 -17.73 -16.72 3.40
CA GLY A 261 -17.99 -17.98 2.73
C GLY A 261 -19.40 -18.51 2.93
N GLY A 262 -20.25 -17.73 3.57
CA GLY A 262 -21.63 -18.11 3.84
C GLY A 262 -22.39 -18.26 2.55
N THR A 263 -22.48 -19.46 2.06
CA THR A 263 -23.45 -19.86 1.08
C THR A 263 -24.84 -19.70 1.70
N GLY A 264 -25.35 -18.49 1.74
CA GLY A 264 -26.77 -18.25 1.93
C GLY A 264 -27.42 -18.85 3.16
N GLN A 265 -26.70 -19.10 4.23
CA GLN A 265 -27.33 -19.38 5.50
C GLN A 265 -27.68 -18.06 6.17
N THR A 266 -28.87 -17.64 5.88
CA THR A 266 -29.62 -16.71 6.72
C THR A 266 -30.41 -17.57 7.69
N ASP A 267 -29.98 -17.65 8.91
CA ASP A 267 -30.84 -18.02 10.02
C ASP A 267 -31.07 -16.80 10.89
#